data_a5b30c2b61ba9de09385c422b4d1e0ae
#
_entry.id   a5b30c2b61ba9de09385c422b4d1e0ae
#
_cell.length_a   1.000
_cell.length_b   1.000
_cell.length_c   1.000
_cell.angle_alpha   90.00
_cell.angle_beta   90.00
_cell.angle_gamma   90.00
#
_symmetry.space_group_name_H-M   'P 1'
#
loop_
_entity.id
_entity.type
_entity.pdbx_description
1 polymer ?
#
loop_
_entity_poly.entity_id
_entity_poly.type
_entity_poly.pdbx_seq_one_letter_code
_entity_poly.pdbx_strand_id
1 'polypeptide(L)'
;MAMGFPARVFAIILRISPGRVRNWMWRWWYQRLAKAHQRADFRFMNYGYKDDETLKLSKEDEPNRLFIQLYNMNIRDVDLKGKEVVEVGSGRGGGASWIAKTYEPKKLIGFDFSKDAVGLANEWYASQTNLSFKEGNAESLPLEDNSQDIIYNVESSHCYGNVEVFVKEVYRALRTGGHLCWTDFRDKPTMEKLHEIFLNAGFEIVSKKDVTKEVLDALDDINDSKVKGISESVPMGMKKSFETFAGVQGTPVYEAFKAGNLHYHRYLMVKSE
;
A
#
# COMPACT_ATOMS: atom_id res chain seq x y z
N MET A 1 -21.89 -13.95 -7.86
CA MET A 1 -21.37 -15.33 -8.05
C MET A 1 -20.61 -15.75 -6.81
N ALA A 2 -20.84 -16.97 -6.32
CA ALA A 2 -20.21 -17.42 -5.08
C ALA A 2 -18.69 -17.62 -5.27
N MET A 3 -17.87 -17.10 -4.34
CA MET A 3 -16.43 -17.38 -4.28
C MET A 3 -16.19 -18.90 -4.37
N GLY A 4 -15.20 -19.32 -5.16
CA GLY A 4 -14.81 -20.73 -5.24
C GLY A 4 -14.39 -21.28 -3.89
N PHE A 5 -14.62 -22.56 -3.62
CA PHE A 5 -14.35 -23.23 -2.34
C PHE A 5 -12.97 -22.91 -1.73
N PRO A 6 -11.84 -22.90 -2.48
CA PRO A 6 -10.52 -22.55 -1.93
C PRO A 6 -10.41 -21.10 -1.46
N ALA A 7 -11.03 -20.16 -2.18
CA ALA A 7 -10.97 -18.73 -1.83
C ALA A 7 -11.84 -18.41 -0.62
N ARG A 8 -12.98 -19.10 -0.46
CA ARG A 8 -13.82 -18.99 0.74
C ARG A 8 -13.12 -19.54 1.98
N VAL A 9 -12.48 -20.69 1.84
CA VAL A 9 -11.72 -21.31 2.93
C VAL A 9 -10.56 -20.40 3.34
N PHE A 10 -9.82 -19.84 2.38
CA PHE A 10 -8.74 -18.89 2.66
C PHE A 10 -9.26 -17.62 3.37
N ALA A 11 -10.35 -17.03 2.91
CA ALA A 11 -10.95 -15.85 3.54
C ALA A 11 -11.48 -16.13 4.96
N ILE A 12 -12.09 -17.31 5.18
CA ILE A 12 -12.56 -17.73 6.51
C ILE A 12 -11.37 -17.92 7.44
N ILE A 13 -10.33 -18.62 6.99
CA ILE A 13 -9.11 -18.85 7.78
C ILE A 13 -8.46 -17.52 8.13
N LEU A 14 -8.33 -16.58 7.19
CA LEU A 14 -7.80 -15.23 7.45
C LEU A 14 -8.61 -14.49 8.54
N ARG A 15 -9.94 -14.62 8.51
CA ARG A 15 -10.84 -13.92 9.45
C ARG A 15 -10.77 -14.46 10.89
N ILE A 16 -10.57 -15.77 11.05
CA ILE A 16 -10.58 -16.43 12.37
C ILE A 16 -9.17 -16.71 12.92
N SER A 17 -8.13 -16.53 12.10
CA SER A 17 -6.76 -16.85 12.50
C SER A 17 -6.17 -15.81 13.45
N PRO A 18 -5.40 -16.24 14.47
CA PRO A 18 -4.57 -15.36 15.27
C PRO A 18 -3.64 -14.52 14.39
N GLY A 19 -3.29 -13.30 14.82
CA GLY A 19 -2.46 -12.36 14.04
C GLY A 19 -1.20 -12.98 13.43
N ARG A 20 -0.48 -13.84 14.20
CA ARG A 20 0.72 -14.55 13.71
C ARG A 20 0.44 -15.48 12.52
N VAL A 21 -0.69 -16.19 12.54
CA VAL A 21 -1.09 -17.12 11.45
C VAL A 21 -1.53 -16.30 10.23
N ARG A 22 -2.27 -15.23 10.46
CA ARG A 22 -2.70 -14.29 9.40
C ARG A 22 -1.49 -13.67 8.70
N ASN A 23 -0.50 -13.18 9.45
CA ASN A 23 0.76 -12.65 8.91
C ASN A 23 1.51 -13.70 8.10
N TRP A 24 1.61 -14.94 8.61
CA TRP A 24 2.25 -16.05 7.90
C TRP A 24 1.53 -16.38 6.59
N MET A 25 0.20 -16.37 6.57
CA MET A 25 -0.60 -16.64 5.37
C MET A 25 -0.42 -15.54 4.32
N TRP A 26 -0.45 -14.26 4.74
CA TRP A 26 -0.17 -13.13 3.86
C TRP A 26 1.24 -13.19 3.32
N ARG A 27 2.25 -13.46 4.17
CA ARG A 27 3.63 -13.65 3.74
C ARG A 27 3.76 -14.72 2.66
N TRP A 28 3.20 -15.90 2.90
CA TRP A 28 3.22 -17.01 1.95
C TRP A 28 2.56 -16.63 0.62
N TRP A 29 1.43 -15.90 0.67
CA TRP A 29 0.72 -15.42 -0.52
C TRP A 29 1.55 -14.42 -1.32
N TYR A 30 2.07 -13.38 -0.66
CA TYR A 30 2.90 -12.34 -1.31
C TYR A 30 4.21 -12.91 -1.87
N GLN A 31 4.88 -13.82 -1.18
CA GLN A 31 6.07 -14.51 -1.70
C GLN A 31 5.74 -15.30 -2.96
N ARG A 32 4.62 -16.01 -3.00
CA ARG A 32 4.18 -16.72 -4.19
C ARG A 32 3.84 -15.77 -5.34
N LEU A 33 3.22 -14.66 -5.04
CA LEU A 33 2.91 -13.58 -5.99
C LEU A 33 4.20 -12.98 -6.56
N ALA A 34 5.18 -12.68 -5.72
CA ALA A 34 6.47 -12.12 -6.14
C ALA A 34 7.21 -13.07 -7.09
N LYS A 35 7.22 -14.39 -6.79
CA LYS A 35 7.86 -15.40 -7.64
C LYS A 35 7.15 -15.65 -8.98
N ALA A 36 5.83 -15.58 -8.99
CA ALA A 36 5.05 -15.87 -10.19
C ALA A 36 5.19 -14.80 -11.29
N HIS A 37 5.57 -13.57 -10.94
CA HIS A 37 5.56 -12.41 -11.83
C HIS A 37 6.82 -11.55 -11.67
N GLN A 38 7.95 -12.01 -12.21
CA GLN A 38 9.20 -11.23 -12.27
C GLN A 38 9.19 -10.15 -13.38
N ARG A 39 8.01 -9.84 -13.97
CA ARG A 39 7.90 -8.83 -15.03
C ARG A 39 7.78 -7.44 -14.44
N ALA A 40 8.53 -6.49 -14.99
CA ALA A 40 8.51 -5.08 -14.61
C ALA A 40 7.13 -4.39 -14.77
N ASP A 41 6.20 -5.03 -15.48
CA ASP A 41 4.83 -4.52 -15.70
C ASP A 41 3.97 -4.49 -14.43
N PHE A 42 4.37 -5.25 -13.37
CA PHE A 42 3.65 -5.33 -12.10
C PHE A 42 4.42 -4.66 -10.94
N ARG A 43 5.05 -3.52 -11.21
CA ARG A 43 5.78 -2.76 -10.18
C ARG A 43 4.87 -2.04 -9.17
N PHE A 44 3.59 -1.82 -9.53
CA PHE A 44 2.58 -1.25 -8.66
C PHE A 44 1.53 -2.31 -8.29
N MET A 45 1.06 -2.28 -7.04
CA MET A 45 0.11 -3.27 -6.50
C MET A 45 -1.08 -2.60 -5.80
N ASN A 46 -1.31 -1.31 -6.02
CA ASN A 46 -2.44 -0.57 -5.47
C ASN A 46 -3.63 -0.51 -6.45
N TYR A 47 -4.77 -0.02 -5.98
CA TYR A 47 -6.00 0.08 -6.77
C TYR A 47 -6.02 1.23 -7.75
N GLY A 48 -5.14 2.24 -7.55
CA GLY A 48 -5.13 3.45 -8.33
C GLY A 48 -6.01 4.56 -7.72
N TYR A 49 -5.84 5.76 -8.24
CA TYR A 49 -6.60 6.94 -7.87
C TYR A 49 -6.77 7.82 -9.11
N LYS A 50 -8.00 8.22 -9.40
CA LYS A 50 -8.31 9.12 -10.51
C LYS A 50 -8.39 10.55 -9.99
N ASP A 51 -7.32 11.32 -10.24
CA ASP A 51 -7.27 12.74 -9.86
C ASP A 51 -7.73 13.61 -11.04
N ASP A 52 -8.44 14.69 -10.72
CA ASP A 52 -8.79 15.74 -11.70
C ASP A 52 -7.57 16.61 -12.05
N GLU A 53 -6.54 16.64 -11.18
CA GLU A 53 -5.30 17.36 -11.42
C GLU A 53 -4.41 16.60 -12.40
N THR A 54 -3.93 17.30 -13.43
CA THR A 54 -3.03 16.71 -14.42
C THR A 54 -1.61 16.60 -13.87
N LEU A 55 -1.27 15.43 -13.33
CA LEU A 55 0.10 15.11 -12.95
C LEU A 55 0.97 14.96 -14.21
N LYS A 56 2.08 15.72 -14.30
CA LYS A 56 3.05 15.57 -15.40
C LYS A 56 3.92 14.35 -15.16
N LEU A 57 3.80 13.35 -16.02
CA LEU A 57 4.56 12.12 -15.96
C LEU A 57 5.52 12.00 -17.15
N SER A 58 6.57 11.20 -16.97
CA SER A 58 7.43 10.77 -18.08
C SER A 58 6.66 9.79 -18.98
N LYS A 59 7.11 9.60 -20.22
CA LYS A 59 6.53 8.60 -21.14
C LYS A 59 6.59 7.18 -20.57
N GLU A 60 7.59 6.90 -19.75
CA GLU A 60 7.81 5.60 -19.10
C GLU A 60 6.80 5.37 -17.95
N ASP A 61 6.43 6.44 -17.23
CA ASP A 61 5.53 6.38 -16.08
C ASP A 61 4.05 6.47 -16.48
N GLU A 62 3.75 7.03 -17.66
CA GLU A 62 2.39 7.27 -18.15
C GLU A 62 1.48 6.02 -18.13
N PRO A 63 1.96 4.80 -18.50
CA PRO A 63 1.13 3.60 -18.39
C PRO A 63 0.70 3.24 -16.96
N ASN A 64 1.38 3.80 -15.96
CA ASN A 64 1.12 3.58 -14.54
C ASN A 64 0.45 4.78 -13.85
N ARG A 65 -0.09 5.74 -14.64
CA ARG A 65 -0.63 7.02 -14.16
C ARG A 65 -1.51 6.88 -12.92
N LEU A 66 -2.56 6.07 -12.98
CA LEU A 66 -3.52 5.95 -11.89
C LEU A 66 -2.89 5.36 -10.61
N PHE A 67 -1.97 4.43 -10.73
CA PHE A 67 -1.23 3.89 -9.59
C PHE A 67 -0.31 4.93 -8.96
N ILE A 68 0.37 5.73 -9.79
CA ILE A 68 1.24 6.84 -9.37
C ILE A 68 0.41 7.97 -8.73
N GLN A 69 -0.76 8.27 -9.26
CA GLN A 69 -1.66 9.28 -8.69
C GLN A 69 -2.08 8.93 -7.26
N LEU A 70 -2.25 7.64 -6.92
CA LEU A 70 -2.53 7.25 -5.54
C LEU A 70 -1.36 7.57 -4.60
N TYR A 71 -0.12 7.31 -5.01
CA TYR A 71 1.07 7.69 -4.26
C TYR A 71 1.18 9.21 -4.12
N ASN A 72 1.02 9.94 -5.23
CA ASN A 72 1.05 11.40 -5.25
C ASN A 72 -0.01 12.00 -4.29
N MET A 73 -1.25 11.54 -4.39
CA MET A 73 -2.37 11.97 -3.53
C MET A 73 -2.05 11.76 -2.05
N ASN A 74 -1.38 10.65 -1.71
CA ASN A 74 -1.05 10.35 -0.32
C ASN A 74 -0.03 11.33 0.27
N ILE A 75 0.99 11.76 -0.51
CA ILE A 75 2.16 12.48 0.02
C ILE A 75 2.26 13.96 -0.41
N ARG A 76 1.48 14.43 -1.40
CA ARG A 76 1.64 15.75 -2.04
C ARG A 76 1.54 16.96 -1.11
N ASP A 77 0.95 16.79 0.09
CA ASP A 77 0.77 17.87 1.06
C ASP A 77 1.93 17.98 2.06
N VAL A 78 3.02 17.22 1.86
CA VAL A 78 4.24 17.29 2.69
C VAL A 78 5.48 17.50 1.81
N ASP A 79 6.45 18.25 2.32
CA ASP A 79 7.73 18.43 1.64
C ASP A 79 8.70 17.30 1.96
N LEU A 80 9.02 16.49 0.94
CA LEU A 80 9.95 15.36 1.07
C LEU A 80 11.40 15.74 0.72
N LYS A 81 11.62 16.92 0.10
CA LYS A 81 12.94 17.28 -0.42
C LYS A 81 13.98 17.33 0.70
N GLY A 82 15.05 16.55 0.56
CA GLY A 82 16.13 16.49 1.53
C GLY A 82 15.79 15.80 2.85
N LYS A 83 14.64 15.12 2.96
CA LYS A 83 14.15 14.45 4.18
C LYS A 83 14.56 12.98 4.24
N GLU A 84 14.60 12.43 5.47
CA GLU A 84 14.68 10.99 5.75
C GLU A 84 13.25 10.41 5.67
N VAL A 85 13.01 9.59 4.66
CA VAL A 85 11.67 9.09 4.32
C VAL A 85 11.62 7.57 4.37
N VAL A 86 10.52 7.02 4.85
CA VAL A 86 10.29 5.58 4.90
C VAL A 86 8.94 5.22 4.28
N GLU A 87 8.93 4.20 3.43
CA GLU A 87 7.70 3.49 3.05
C GLU A 87 7.59 2.20 3.83
N VAL A 88 6.44 1.96 4.47
CA VAL A 88 6.14 0.68 5.13
C VAL A 88 5.16 -0.09 4.28
N GLY A 89 5.55 -1.32 3.88
CA GLY A 89 4.79 -2.13 2.93
C GLY A 89 5.07 -1.71 1.48
N SER A 90 6.35 -1.58 1.12
CA SER A 90 6.77 -1.06 -0.19
C SER A 90 6.52 -2.01 -1.38
N GLY A 91 6.18 -3.26 -1.10
CA GLY A 91 5.97 -4.26 -2.13
C GLY A 91 7.15 -4.36 -3.09
N ARG A 92 6.90 -4.13 -4.38
CA ARG A 92 7.91 -4.17 -5.45
C ARG A 92 8.60 -2.84 -5.72
N GLY A 93 8.32 -1.83 -4.91
CA GLY A 93 9.05 -0.57 -4.90
C GLY A 93 8.68 0.44 -6.00
N GLY A 94 7.65 0.19 -6.81
CA GLY A 94 7.27 1.11 -7.89
C GLY A 94 6.93 2.51 -7.39
N GLY A 95 6.16 2.61 -6.31
CA GLY A 95 5.80 3.87 -5.68
C GLY A 95 7.00 4.57 -5.07
N ALA A 96 7.81 3.85 -4.27
CA ALA A 96 9.04 4.40 -3.69
C ALA A 96 10.00 4.92 -4.75
N SER A 97 10.17 4.17 -5.84
CA SER A 97 11.03 4.59 -6.96
C SER A 97 10.54 5.89 -7.61
N TRP A 98 9.23 6.01 -7.86
CA TRP A 98 8.67 7.23 -8.42
C TRP A 98 8.82 8.42 -7.47
N ILE A 99 8.54 8.21 -6.16
CA ILE A 99 8.69 9.25 -5.12
C ILE A 99 10.15 9.69 -5.01
N ALA A 100 11.10 8.75 -4.96
CA ALA A 100 12.52 9.06 -4.85
C ALA A 100 13.04 9.92 -6.01
N LYS A 101 12.55 9.68 -7.25
CA LYS A 101 12.88 10.48 -8.43
C LYS A 101 12.23 11.85 -8.42
N THR A 102 10.97 11.94 -8.01
CA THR A 102 10.12 13.13 -8.21
C THR A 102 10.28 14.13 -7.08
N TYR A 103 10.37 13.65 -5.84
CA TYR A 103 10.39 14.49 -4.63
C TYR A 103 11.78 14.67 -4.02
N GLU A 104 12.79 13.98 -4.55
CA GLU A 104 14.21 14.14 -4.18
C GLU A 104 14.46 14.10 -2.65
N PRO A 105 13.93 13.09 -1.91
CA PRO A 105 14.28 12.94 -0.51
C PRO A 105 15.79 12.72 -0.37
N LYS A 106 16.37 13.09 0.77
CA LYS A 106 17.76 12.78 1.09
C LYS A 106 18.01 11.27 1.05
N LYS A 107 17.03 10.52 1.60
CA LYS A 107 17.03 9.07 1.62
C LYS A 107 15.61 8.56 1.70
N LEU A 108 15.29 7.54 0.92
CA LEU A 108 14.05 6.78 1.02
C LEU A 108 14.38 5.31 1.25
N ILE A 109 13.81 4.73 2.30
CA ILE A 109 13.90 3.29 2.57
C ILE A 109 12.51 2.68 2.46
N GLY A 110 12.33 1.72 1.55
CA GLY A 110 11.14 0.87 1.50
C GLY A 110 11.32 -0.37 2.37
N PHE A 111 10.44 -0.59 3.34
CA PHE A 111 10.36 -1.84 4.08
C PHE A 111 9.23 -2.71 3.57
N ASP A 112 9.53 -3.98 3.33
CA ASP A 112 8.52 -4.99 3.02
C ASP A 112 8.83 -6.29 3.75
N PHE A 113 7.77 -7.04 4.06
CA PHE A 113 7.87 -8.32 4.75
C PHE A 113 8.32 -9.47 3.83
N SER A 114 8.21 -9.28 2.50
CA SER A 114 8.59 -10.25 1.48
C SER A 114 10.03 -10.04 1.03
N LYS A 115 10.92 -10.94 1.44
CA LYS A 115 12.32 -10.96 0.98
C LYS A 115 12.45 -10.98 -0.54
N ASP A 116 11.55 -11.71 -1.23
CA ASP A 116 11.58 -11.81 -2.69
C ASP A 116 11.19 -10.48 -3.35
N ALA A 117 10.20 -9.75 -2.81
CA ALA A 117 9.83 -8.42 -3.29
C ALA A 117 10.97 -7.41 -3.07
N VAL A 118 11.58 -7.42 -1.89
CA VAL A 118 12.74 -6.58 -1.55
C VAL A 118 13.92 -6.86 -2.49
N GLY A 119 14.21 -8.13 -2.79
CA GLY A 119 15.26 -8.53 -3.72
C GLY A 119 15.03 -7.97 -5.12
N LEU A 120 13.82 -8.13 -5.65
CA LEU A 120 13.42 -7.59 -6.96
C LEU A 120 13.48 -6.06 -7.00
N ALA A 121 13.00 -5.39 -5.95
CA ALA A 121 13.02 -3.93 -5.89
C ALA A 121 14.45 -3.38 -5.87
N ASN A 122 15.35 -3.96 -5.10
CA ASN A 122 16.77 -3.57 -5.09
C ASN A 122 17.45 -3.82 -6.45
N GLU A 123 17.10 -4.89 -7.16
CA GLU A 123 17.60 -5.16 -8.50
C GLU A 123 17.09 -4.12 -9.52
N TRP A 124 15.79 -3.89 -9.55
CA TRP A 124 15.16 -2.99 -10.54
C TRP A 124 15.53 -1.53 -10.37
N TYR A 125 15.78 -1.08 -9.15
CA TYR A 125 16.03 0.32 -8.82
C TYR A 125 17.45 0.59 -8.33
N ALA A 126 18.40 -0.31 -8.61
CA ALA A 126 19.80 -0.22 -8.18
C ALA A 126 20.52 1.09 -8.59
N SER A 127 20.04 1.74 -9.66
CA SER A 127 20.63 3.01 -10.15
C SER A 127 20.19 4.24 -9.32
N GLN A 128 19.19 4.13 -8.44
CA GLN A 128 18.71 5.24 -7.62
C GLN A 128 19.49 5.30 -6.31
N THR A 129 20.41 6.23 -6.20
CA THR A 129 21.34 6.33 -5.06
C THR A 129 20.68 6.76 -3.74
N ASN A 130 19.53 7.43 -3.80
CA ASN A 130 18.76 7.87 -2.63
C ASN A 130 17.66 6.88 -2.20
N LEU A 131 17.58 5.70 -2.85
CA LEU A 131 16.55 4.68 -2.61
C LEU A 131 17.19 3.33 -2.23
N SER A 132 16.61 2.65 -1.27
CA SER A 132 16.99 1.27 -0.91
C SER A 132 15.78 0.51 -0.35
N PHE A 133 15.80 -0.81 -0.45
CA PHE A 133 14.73 -1.66 0.10
C PHE A 133 15.31 -2.65 1.10
N LYS A 134 14.58 -2.89 2.19
CA LYS A 134 14.98 -3.80 3.26
C LYS A 134 13.81 -4.67 3.70
N GLU A 135 14.13 -5.92 4.07
CA GLU A 135 13.16 -6.76 4.76
C GLU A 135 12.84 -6.14 6.13
N GLY A 136 11.54 -6.04 6.45
CA GLY A 136 11.11 -5.49 7.73
C GLY A 136 9.67 -5.88 8.07
N ASN A 137 9.42 -5.99 9.38
CA ASN A 137 8.08 -6.18 9.91
C ASN A 137 7.52 -4.81 10.33
N ALA A 138 6.37 -4.44 9.80
CA ALA A 138 5.69 -3.20 10.17
C ALA A 138 5.41 -3.07 11.68
N GLU A 139 5.25 -4.19 12.37
CA GLU A 139 5.01 -4.27 13.81
C GLU A 139 6.30 -4.23 14.66
N SER A 140 7.48 -4.14 14.03
CA SER A 140 8.80 -4.02 14.67
C SER A 140 9.77 -3.47 13.63
N LEU A 141 9.68 -2.17 13.35
CA LEU A 141 10.51 -1.52 12.35
C LEU A 141 11.96 -1.39 12.83
N PRO A 142 12.95 -1.78 12.00
CA PRO A 142 14.36 -1.66 12.35
C PRO A 142 14.84 -0.19 12.18
N LEU A 143 14.20 0.72 12.87
CA LEU A 143 14.46 2.14 12.89
C LEU A 143 14.72 2.61 14.31
N GLU A 144 15.61 3.56 14.47
CA GLU A 144 15.84 4.24 15.73
C GLU A 144 14.66 5.17 16.08
N ASP A 145 14.49 5.47 17.35
CA ASP A 145 13.51 6.43 17.83
C ASP A 145 13.80 7.83 17.25
N ASN A 146 12.76 8.57 16.89
CA ASN A 146 12.87 9.95 16.41
C ASN A 146 13.90 10.14 15.29
N SER A 147 13.95 9.20 14.33
CA SER A 147 14.95 9.17 13.27
C SER A 147 14.42 9.52 11.88
N GLN A 148 13.10 9.50 11.67
CA GLN A 148 12.47 9.73 10.38
C GLN A 148 11.69 11.05 10.35
N ASP A 149 11.73 11.76 9.23
CA ASP A 149 10.94 12.97 9.03
C ASP A 149 9.53 12.63 8.50
N ILE A 150 9.45 11.66 7.59
CA ILE A 150 8.20 11.25 6.96
C ILE A 150 8.16 9.73 6.88
N ILE A 151 7.05 9.15 7.31
CA ILE A 151 6.72 7.75 7.05
C ILE A 151 5.42 7.73 6.26
N TYR A 152 5.36 6.93 5.20
CA TYR A 152 4.13 6.74 4.46
C TYR A 152 3.78 5.26 4.29
N ASN A 153 2.49 5.01 4.12
CA ASN A 153 1.93 3.68 3.97
C ASN A 153 0.80 3.75 2.94
N VAL A 154 0.90 2.90 1.92
CA VAL A 154 -0.07 2.84 0.83
C VAL A 154 -0.60 1.41 0.72
N GLU A 155 -1.89 1.23 0.99
CA GLU A 155 -2.66 0.01 0.70
C GLU A 155 -1.97 -1.30 1.19
N SER A 156 -1.43 -1.29 2.40
CA SER A 156 -0.73 -2.46 2.96
C SER A 156 -1.13 -2.78 4.40
N SER A 157 -1.54 -1.78 5.20
CA SER A 157 -1.81 -1.98 6.63
C SER A 157 -3.04 -2.85 6.92
N HIS A 158 -3.91 -3.09 5.94
CA HIS A 158 -5.03 -4.04 6.06
C HIS A 158 -4.53 -5.50 6.17
N CYS A 159 -3.29 -5.77 5.78
CA CYS A 159 -2.65 -7.09 5.86
C CYS A 159 -1.92 -7.33 7.19
N TYR A 160 -1.72 -6.30 8.03
CA TYR A 160 -0.92 -6.41 9.24
C TYR A 160 -1.64 -7.21 10.34
N GLY A 161 -0.87 -7.91 11.16
CA GLY A 161 -1.40 -8.71 12.26
C GLY A 161 -1.98 -7.86 13.37
N ASN A 162 -1.30 -6.73 13.67
CA ASN A 162 -1.72 -5.77 14.68
C ASN A 162 -1.42 -4.34 14.21
N VAL A 163 -2.45 -3.67 13.69
CA VAL A 163 -2.33 -2.29 13.20
C VAL A 163 -2.01 -1.28 14.31
N GLU A 164 -2.43 -1.53 15.54
CA GLU A 164 -2.11 -0.66 16.68
C GLU A 164 -0.61 -0.68 17.00
N VAL A 165 0.01 -1.86 16.94
CA VAL A 165 1.47 -1.99 17.12
C VAL A 165 2.19 -1.28 15.98
N PHE A 166 1.75 -1.44 14.73
CA PHE A 166 2.30 -0.71 13.59
C PHE A 166 2.24 0.81 13.80
N VAL A 167 1.11 1.34 14.22
CA VAL A 167 0.92 2.78 14.43
C VAL A 167 1.85 3.30 15.55
N LYS A 168 2.02 2.54 16.63
CA LYS A 168 2.98 2.86 17.72
C LYS A 168 4.44 2.84 17.26
N GLU A 169 4.82 1.88 16.41
CA GLU A 169 6.16 1.80 15.82
C GLU A 169 6.44 2.99 14.89
N VAL A 170 5.47 3.39 14.08
CA VAL A 170 5.58 4.58 13.24
C VAL A 170 5.74 5.83 14.10
N TYR A 171 4.90 5.99 15.13
CA TYR A 171 4.99 7.12 16.06
C TYR A 171 6.35 7.19 16.76
N ARG A 172 6.89 6.05 17.22
CA ARG A 172 8.21 5.94 17.82
C ARG A 172 9.32 6.42 16.89
N ALA A 173 9.29 5.95 15.64
CA ALA A 173 10.34 6.23 14.65
C ALA A 173 10.30 7.65 14.09
N LEU A 174 9.14 8.31 14.06
CA LEU A 174 9.01 9.69 13.61
C LEU A 174 9.64 10.66 14.61
N ARG A 175 10.31 11.70 14.07
CA ARG A 175 10.70 12.87 14.84
C ARG A 175 9.48 13.67 15.26
N THR A 176 9.58 14.47 16.33
CA THR A 176 8.60 15.51 16.61
C THR A 176 8.47 16.44 15.41
N GLY A 177 7.24 16.75 15.01
CA GLY A 177 6.92 17.47 13.75
C GLY A 177 6.98 16.59 12.49
N GLY A 178 7.36 15.31 12.61
CA GLY A 178 7.35 14.36 11.50
C GLY A 178 5.95 13.90 11.14
N HIS A 179 5.76 13.48 9.90
CA HIS A 179 4.45 13.17 9.34
C HIS A 179 4.27 11.69 9.03
N LEU A 180 3.06 11.17 9.32
CA LEU A 180 2.55 9.92 8.76
C LEU A 180 1.54 10.24 7.66
N CYS A 181 1.84 9.80 6.43
CA CYS A 181 0.92 9.81 5.29
C CYS A 181 0.36 8.41 5.10
N TRP A 182 -0.90 8.20 5.39
CA TRP A 182 -1.51 6.88 5.34
C TRP A 182 -2.69 6.87 4.37
N THR A 183 -2.77 5.83 3.55
CA THR A 183 -3.94 5.59 2.69
C THR A 183 -4.20 4.09 2.55
N ASP A 184 -5.44 3.68 2.82
CA ASP A 184 -5.87 2.28 2.79
C ASP A 184 -7.40 2.22 2.93
N PHE A 185 -7.96 1.01 2.84
CA PHE A 185 -9.40 0.78 2.91
C PHE A 185 -9.80 -0.12 4.08
N ARG A 186 -10.99 0.12 4.62
CA ARG A 186 -11.64 -0.66 5.68
C ARG A 186 -13.16 -0.58 5.54
N ASP A 187 -13.87 -1.47 6.21
CA ASP A 187 -15.27 -1.21 6.55
C ASP A 187 -15.39 -0.05 7.54
N LYS A 188 -16.57 0.57 7.60
CA LYS A 188 -16.78 1.77 8.42
C LYS A 188 -16.43 1.57 9.91
N PRO A 189 -16.89 0.49 10.61
CA PRO A 189 -16.52 0.29 12.02
C PRO A 189 -15.01 0.14 12.24
N THR A 190 -14.32 -0.57 11.34
CA THR A 190 -12.87 -0.75 11.43
C THR A 190 -12.12 0.55 11.14
N MET A 191 -12.63 1.41 10.24
CA MET A 191 -12.05 2.71 9.95
C MET A 191 -12.21 3.68 11.14
N GLU A 192 -13.36 3.65 11.82
CA GLU A 192 -13.59 4.43 13.05
C GLU A 192 -12.64 3.99 14.17
N LYS A 193 -12.50 2.68 14.38
CA LYS A 193 -11.52 2.14 15.34
C LYS A 193 -10.08 2.52 14.99
N LEU A 194 -9.72 2.53 13.71
CA LEU A 194 -8.38 2.91 13.27
C LEU A 194 -8.12 4.41 13.53
N HIS A 195 -9.11 5.25 13.35
CA HIS A 195 -9.04 6.67 13.70
C HIS A 195 -8.69 6.86 15.18
N GLU A 196 -9.38 6.14 16.08
CA GLU A 196 -9.09 6.16 17.51
C GLU A 196 -7.66 5.63 17.82
N ILE A 197 -7.19 4.62 17.10
CA ILE A 197 -5.83 4.10 17.25
C ILE A 197 -4.79 5.19 16.91
N PHE A 198 -4.99 5.98 15.86
CA PHE A 198 -4.12 7.09 15.52
C PHE A 198 -4.07 8.15 16.62
N LEU A 199 -5.23 8.58 17.12
CA LEU A 199 -5.32 9.54 18.21
C LEU A 199 -4.68 9.01 19.51
N ASN A 200 -4.98 7.77 19.86
CA ASN A 200 -4.42 7.15 21.09
C ASN A 200 -2.91 6.92 21.02
N ALA A 201 -2.33 6.83 19.83
CA ALA A 201 -0.88 6.78 19.65
C ALA A 201 -0.20 8.15 19.82
N GLY A 202 -0.98 9.24 19.86
CA GLY A 202 -0.48 10.61 20.03
C GLY A 202 -0.43 11.43 18.73
N PHE A 203 -0.94 10.91 17.61
CA PHE A 203 -1.00 11.67 16.36
C PHE A 203 -2.06 12.77 16.41
N GLU A 204 -1.71 13.94 15.87
CA GLU A 204 -2.67 14.96 15.48
C GLU A 204 -3.07 14.75 14.01
N ILE A 205 -4.39 14.77 13.74
CA ILE A 205 -4.92 14.60 12.39
C ILE A 205 -4.92 15.95 11.67
N VAL A 206 -4.00 16.13 10.72
CA VAL A 206 -3.92 17.34 9.88
C VAL A 206 -5.03 17.34 8.83
N SER A 207 -5.23 16.20 8.16
CA SER A 207 -6.34 16.03 7.23
C SER A 207 -6.81 14.58 7.13
N LYS A 208 -8.11 14.42 6.87
CA LYS A 208 -8.76 13.13 6.59
C LYS A 208 -9.68 13.31 5.39
N LYS A 209 -9.58 12.42 4.41
CA LYS A 209 -10.45 12.42 3.22
C LYS A 209 -10.94 11.00 2.94
N ASP A 210 -12.22 10.87 2.61
CA ASP A 210 -12.76 9.69 1.94
C ASP A 210 -12.49 9.86 0.43
N VAL A 211 -11.76 8.94 -0.16
CA VAL A 211 -11.34 8.94 -1.57
C VAL A 211 -11.88 7.70 -2.29
N THR A 212 -12.93 7.10 -1.75
CA THR A 212 -13.53 5.86 -2.28
C THR A 212 -14.00 6.03 -3.71
N LYS A 213 -14.61 7.18 -4.04
CA LYS A 213 -15.11 7.45 -5.37
C LYS A 213 -13.99 7.46 -6.41
N GLU A 214 -12.93 8.21 -6.16
CA GLU A 214 -11.79 8.38 -7.06
C GLU A 214 -11.02 7.06 -7.25
N VAL A 215 -10.98 6.21 -6.21
CA VAL A 215 -10.43 4.85 -6.32
C VAL A 215 -11.32 3.94 -7.15
N LEU A 216 -12.66 4.00 -6.99
CA LEU A 216 -13.60 3.26 -7.83
C LEU A 216 -13.50 3.70 -9.30
N ASP A 217 -13.45 4.99 -9.57
CA ASP A 217 -13.29 5.54 -10.92
C ASP A 217 -11.98 5.06 -11.55
N ALA A 218 -10.89 4.95 -10.77
CA ALA A 218 -9.62 4.39 -11.23
C ALA A 218 -9.72 2.88 -11.51
N LEU A 219 -10.38 2.11 -10.64
CA LEU A 219 -10.62 0.68 -10.84
C LEU A 219 -11.42 0.42 -12.12
N ASP A 220 -12.40 1.26 -12.43
CA ASP A 220 -13.19 1.17 -13.65
C ASP A 220 -12.32 1.43 -14.90
N ASP A 221 -11.50 2.47 -14.87
CA ASP A 221 -10.63 2.84 -16.00
C ASP A 221 -9.57 1.76 -16.31
N ILE A 222 -9.05 1.07 -15.30
CA ILE A 222 -7.99 0.05 -15.47
C ILE A 222 -8.50 -1.40 -15.53
N ASN A 223 -9.82 -1.60 -15.43
CA ASN A 223 -10.41 -2.94 -15.35
C ASN A 223 -9.95 -3.87 -16.48
N ASP A 224 -10.08 -3.44 -17.72
CA ASP A 224 -9.78 -4.27 -18.89
C ASP A 224 -8.29 -4.61 -18.97
N SER A 225 -7.42 -3.67 -18.64
CA SER A 225 -5.97 -3.91 -18.59
C SER A 225 -5.59 -4.89 -17.49
N LYS A 226 -6.22 -4.80 -16.31
CA LYS A 226 -6.04 -5.77 -15.21
C LYS A 226 -6.50 -7.18 -15.61
N VAL A 227 -7.70 -7.30 -16.17
CA VAL A 227 -8.23 -8.59 -16.63
C VAL A 227 -7.31 -9.23 -17.66
N LYS A 228 -6.86 -8.45 -18.66
CA LYS A 228 -5.90 -8.91 -19.68
C LYS A 228 -4.59 -9.36 -19.04
N GLY A 229 -3.95 -8.52 -18.22
CA GLY A 229 -2.69 -8.85 -17.56
C GLY A 229 -2.78 -10.11 -16.69
N ILE A 230 -3.86 -10.26 -15.90
CA ILE A 230 -4.12 -11.46 -15.10
C ILE A 230 -4.32 -12.69 -16.02
N SER A 231 -5.06 -12.54 -17.12
CA SER A 231 -5.33 -13.66 -18.04
C SER A 231 -4.08 -14.21 -18.70
N GLU A 232 -3.12 -13.33 -19.03
CA GLU A 232 -1.86 -13.68 -19.71
C GLU A 232 -0.79 -14.20 -18.75
N SER A 233 -0.82 -13.76 -17.50
CA SER A 233 0.31 -13.94 -16.58
C SER A 233 0.02 -14.88 -15.40
N VAL A 234 -1.27 -15.12 -15.05
CA VAL A 234 -1.65 -15.89 -13.86
C VAL A 234 -2.11 -17.29 -14.23
N PRO A 235 -1.61 -18.37 -13.58
CA PRO A 235 -2.11 -19.72 -13.77
C PRO A 235 -3.63 -19.82 -13.56
N MET A 236 -4.32 -20.62 -14.40
CA MET A 236 -5.79 -20.70 -14.45
C MET A 236 -6.44 -20.94 -13.07
N GLY A 237 -5.86 -21.80 -12.22
CA GLY A 237 -6.38 -22.09 -10.88
C GLY A 237 -6.30 -20.93 -9.89
N MET A 238 -5.55 -19.88 -10.20
CA MET A 238 -5.33 -18.71 -9.32
C MET A 238 -5.99 -17.43 -9.82
N LYS A 239 -6.47 -17.39 -11.07
CA LYS A 239 -7.01 -16.17 -11.71
C LYS A 239 -8.08 -15.48 -10.87
N LYS A 240 -9.10 -16.21 -10.40
CA LYS A 240 -10.19 -15.64 -9.59
C LYS A 240 -9.72 -14.99 -8.28
N SER A 241 -8.71 -15.58 -7.64
CA SER A 241 -8.13 -15.01 -6.42
C SER A 241 -7.37 -13.72 -6.71
N PHE A 242 -6.65 -13.68 -7.84
CA PHE A 242 -5.95 -12.48 -8.30
C PHE A 242 -6.90 -11.38 -8.74
N GLU A 243 -7.96 -11.71 -9.49
CA GLU A 243 -9.02 -10.77 -9.88
C GLU A 243 -9.66 -10.13 -8.64
N THR A 244 -9.98 -10.95 -7.61
CA THR A 244 -10.52 -10.45 -6.34
C THR A 244 -9.53 -9.51 -5.64
N PHE A 245 -8.27 -9.91 -5.55
CA PHE A 245 -7.21 -9.11 -4.94
C PHE A 245 -6.97 -7.80 -5.70
N ALA A 246 -7.00 -7.84 -7.02
CA ALA A 246 -6.81 -6.68 -7.89
C ALA A 246 -8.03 -5.73 -7.96
N GLY A 247 -9.16 -6.08 -7.29
CA GLY A 247 -10.36 -5.27 -7.33
C GLY A 247 -11.02 -5.20 -8.71
N VAL A 248 -10.92 -6.27 -9.51
CA VAL A 248 -11.57 -6.35 -10.83
C VAL A 248 -13.09 -6.24 -10.67
N GLN A 249 -13.76 -5.58 -11.62
CA GLN A 249 -15.22 -5.41 -11.63
C GLN A 249 -15.96 -6.74 -11.43
N GLY A 250 -17.02 -6.73 -10.61
CA GLY A 250 -17.81 -7.91 -10.27
C GLY A 250 -17.16 -8.84 -9.24
N THR A 251 -15.97 -8.52 -8.72
CA THR A 251 -15.38 -9.24 -7.60
C THR A 251 -15.94 -8.77 -6.25
N PRO A 252 -15.88 -9.60 -5.19
CA PRO A 252 -16.42 -9.23 -3.88
C PRO A 252 -15.85 -7.92 -3.31
N VAL A 253 -14.59 -7.60 -3.56
CA VAL A 253 -13.95 -6.37 -3.08
C VAL A 253 -14.49 -5.16 -3.85
N TYR A 254 -14.55 -5.23 -5.17
CA TYR A 254 -15.11 -4.17 -6.01
C TYR A 254 -16.58 -3.88 -5.64
N GLU A 255 -17.41 -4.93 -5.51
CA GLU A 255 -18.81 -4.79 -5.13
C GLU A 255 -18.99 -4.25 -3.72
N ALA A 256 -18.08 -4.55 -2.79
CA ALA A 256 -18.11 -4.00 -1.45
C ALA A 256 -17.84 -2.48 -1.44
N PHE A 257 -16.90 -1.98 -2.25
CA PHE A 257 -16.70 -0.54 -2.45
C PHE A 257 -17.93 0.11 -3.07
N LYS A 258 -18.45 -0.48 -4.14
CA LYS A 258 -19.63 0.04 -4.87
C LYS A 258 -20.89 0.11 -4.00
N ALA A 259 -21.03 -0.84 -3.08
CA ALA A 259 -22.14 -0.89 -2.12
C ALA A 259 -21.93 -0.01 -0.88
N GLY A 260 -20.78 0.68 -0.74
CA GLY A 260 -20.45 1.46 0.45
C GLY A 260 -20.15 0.62 1.71
N ASN A 261 -19.78 -0.65 1.53
CA ASN A 261 -19.36 -1.53 2.63
C ASN A 261 -17.86 -1.42 2.94
N LEU A 262 -17.08 -0.95 1.96
CA LEU A 262 -15.67 -0.59 2.12
C LEU A 262 -15.47 0.87 1.77
N HIS A 263 -14.64 1.57 2.53
CA HIS A 263 -14.26 2.95 2.34
C HIS A 263 -12.75 3.06 2.22
N TYR A 264 -12.30 3.85 1.26
CA TYR A 264 -10.90 4.14 1.05
C TYR A 264 -10.59 5.55 1.59
N HIS A 265 -9.73 5.63 2.60
CA HIS A 265 -9.41 6.89 3.26
C HIS A 265 -7.94 7.27 3.08
N ARG A 266 -7.70 8.56 3.02
CA ARG A 266 -6.40 9.18 3.18
C ARG A 266 -6.35 9.91 4.51
N TYR A 267 -5.26 9.75 5.25
CA TYR A 267 -4.92 10.51 6.44
C TYR A 267 -3.55 11.16 6.28
N LEU A 268 -3.46 12.43 6.61
CA LEU A 268 -2.21 13.11 6.91
C LEU A 268 -2.20 13.43 8.39
N MET A 269 -1.16 12.98 9.07
CA MET A 269 -1.02 13.10 10.52
C MET A 269 0.37 13.62 10.86
N VAL A 270 0.48 14.31 12.00
CA VAL A 270 1.75 14.82 12.52
C VAL A 270 1.98 14.29 13.93
N LYS A 271 3.22 13.96 14.24
CA LYS A 271 3.67 13.69 15.62
C LYS A 271 3.88 15.03 16.32
N SER A 272 2.93 15.39 17.19
CA SER A 272 3.05 16.57 18.04
C SER A 272 4.06 16.36 19.18
N GLU A 273 4.39 17.44 19.90
CA GLU A 273 5.30 17.40 21.05
C GLU A 273 4.73 16.57 22.21
#